data_b423ff2ffb850d2ddd1953b7f3dcd6ea
#
_entry.id   b423ff2ffb850d2ddd1953b7f3dcd6ea
#
_cell.length_a   1.000
_cell.length_b   1.000
_cell.length_c   1.000
_cell.angle_alpha   90.00
_cell.angle_beta   90.00
_cell.angle_gamma   90.00
#
_symmetry.space_group_name_H-M   'P 1'
#
loop_
_entity.id
_entity.type
_entity.pdbx_description
1 polymer ?
#
loop_
_entity_poly.entity_id
_entity_poly.type
_entity_poly.pdbx_seq_one_letter_code
_entity_poly.pdbx_strand_id
1 'polypeptide(L)'
;MSSKTLDQQSAVVIFSGGQDSTTCLVQAIAQYGLEQVHAVSFRYGQRHEIELRCSLNICQKLGIKYHRMIILEELSGLTENALMNQEIKISQSQEADYPNTFVPGRNALFILYTAIYAYQMNITNIIIGVSQADYSGYPDCREGFIRSINTSINLAMDQAFTIQTPL
;
A
#
# COMPACT_ATOMS: atom_id res chain seq x y z
N MET A 1 -21.02 -35.80 -1.60
CA MET A 1 -20.99 -34.86 -0.47
C MET A 1 -19.70 -34.08 -0.60
N SER A 2 -19.79 -32.89 -1.19
CA SER A 2 -18.63 -32.01 -1.40
C SER A 2 -18.34 -31.29 -0.09
N SER A 3 -17.20 -31.60 0.54
CA SER A 3 -16.71 -30.84 1.68
C SER A 3 -16.48 -29.40 1.20
N LYS A 4 -17.31 -28.47 1.65
CA LYS A 4 -16.98 -27.04 1.60
C LYS A 4 -15.68 -26.87 2.39
N THR A 5 -14.54 -26.80 1.69
CA THR A 5 -13.33 -26.22 2.21
C THR A 5 -13.72 -24.85 2.76
N LEU A 6 -13.42 -24.61 4.04
CA LEU A 6 -13.45 -23.28 4.64
C LEU A 6 -12.75 -22.34 3.66
N ASP A 7 -13.47 -21.35 3.17
CA ASP A 7 -12.96 -20.31 2.28
C ASP A 7 -11.77 -19.66 3.01
N GLN A 8 -10.56 -20.09 2.70
CA GLN A 8 -9.36 -19.47 3.25
C GLN A 8 -9.27 -18.09 2.60
N GLN A 9 -9.73 -17.08 3.34
CA GLN A 9 -9.65 -15.70 2.90
C GLN A 9 -8.18 -15.33 2.77
N SER A 10 -7.82 -14.76 1.62
CA SER A 10 -6.48 -14.24 1.36
C SER A 10 -6.48 -12.72 1.44
N ALA A 11 -5.32 -12.13 1.67
CA ALA A 11 -5.14 -10.69 1.70
C ALA A 11 -3.91 -10.23 0.91
N VAL A 12 -3.99 -9.03 0.34
CA VAL A 12 -2.85 -8.33 -0.24
C VAL A 12 -2.51 -7.12 0.61
N VAL A 13 -1.26 -7.02 1.03
CA VAL A 13 -0.75 -5.89 1.83
C VAL A 13 0.07 -4.98 0.92
N ILE A 14 -0.27 -3.69 0.92
CA ILE A 14 0.58 -2.64 0.33
C ILE A 14 1.75 -2.43 1.29
N PHE A 15 2.95 -2.81 0.83
CA PHE A 15 4.09 -3.00 1.70
C PHE A 15 5.32 -2.20 1.24
N SER A 16 5.69 -1.19 2.01
CA SER A 16 6.87 -0.35 1.74
C SER A 16 8.16 -0.83 2.44
N GLY A 17 8.04 -1.65 3.48
CA GLY A 17 9.14 -2.01 4.37
C GLY A 17 9.36 -1.03 5.53
N GLY A 18 8.53 0.03 5.63
CA GLY A 18 8.47 0.91 6.79
C GLY A 18 7.72 0.28 7.96
N GLN A 19 7.79 0.91 9.13
CA GLN A 19 7.22 0.39 10.39
C GLN A 19 5.73 0.04 10.26
N ASP A 20 4.92 0.97 9.77
CA ASP A 20 3.45 0.81 9.70
C ASP A 20 3.06 -0.32 8.76
N SER A 21 3.62 -0.33 7.56
CA SER A 21 3.35 -1.40 6.59
C SER A 21 3.86 -2.78 7.07
N THR A 22 4.93 -2.81 7.86
CA THR A 22 5.44 -4.04 8.48
C THR A 22 4.48 -4.53 9.57
N THR A 23 3.95 -3.63 10.38
CA THR A 23 2.92 -3.96 11.37
C THR A 23 1.68 -4.55 10.70
N CYS A 24 1.19 -3.92 9.63
CA CYS A 24 0.07 -4.43 8.84
C CYS A 24 0.36 -5.82 8.24
N LEU A 25 1.58 -6.05 7.73
CA LEU A 25 1.98 -7.34 7.17
C LEU A 25 1.96 -8.43 8.22
N VAL A 26 2.51 -8.18 9.41
CA VAL A 26 2.52 -9.14 10.52
C VAL A 26 1.10 -9.43 11.02
N GLN A 27 0.24 -8.42 11.13
CA GLN A 27 -1.17 -8.60 11.49
C GLN A 27 -1.92 -9.43 10.45
N ALA A 28 -1.68 -9.16 9.15
CA ALA A 28 -2.26 -9.95 8.07
C ALA A 28 -1.83 -11.42 8.15
N ILE A 29 -0.55 -11.71 8.40
CA ILE A 29 -0.06 -13.07 8.59
C ILE A 29 -0.76 -13.76 9.76
N ALA A 30 -0.94 -13.06 10.87
CA ALA A 30 -1.63 -13.58 12.05
C ALA A 30 -3.12 -13.90 11.77
N GLN A 31 -3.77 -13.06 10.96
CA GLN A 31 -5.20 -13.18 10.66
C GLN A 31 -5.50 -14.19 9.56
N TYR A 32 -4.75 -14.18 8.47
CA TYR A 32 -5.03 -14.96 7.27
C TYR A 32 -4.13 -16.19 7.10
N GLY A 33 -3.02 -16.23 7.82
CA GLY A 33 -1.97 -17.25 7.64
C GLY A 33 -0.96 -16.86 6.57
N LEU A 34 0.30 -17.27 6.77
CA LEU A 34 1.43 -16.90 5.93
C LEU A 34 1.23 -17.23 4.44
N GLU A 35 0.64 -18.38 4.15
CA GLU A 35 0.43 -18.86 2.78
C GLU A 35 -0.65 -18.07 2.02
N GLN A 36 -1.49 -17.31 2.72
CA GLN A 36 -2.62 -16.56 2.18
C GLN A 36 -2.35 -15.06 2.09
N VAL A 37 -1.14 -14.62 2.48
CA VAL A 37 -0.76 -13.21 2.45
C VAL A 37 0.16 -12.93 1.28
N HIS A 38 -0.25 -12.00 0.44
CA HIS A 38 0.54 -11.42 -0.63
C HIS A 38 1.05 -10.04 -0.21
N ALA A 39 2.26 -9.68 -0.60
CA ALA A 39 2.82 -8.34 -0.42
C ALA A 39 3.01 -7.66 -1.78
N VAL A 40 2.61 -6.40 -1.89
CA VAL A 40 2.84 -5.57 -3.07
C VAL A 40 3.65 -4.35 -2.66
N SER A 41 4.82 -4.19 -3.26
CA SER A 41 5.70 -3.04 -3.05
C SER A 41 5.80 -2.19 -4.31
N PHE A 42 6.04 -0.89 -4.15
CA PHE A 42 6.10 0.05 -5.25
C PHE A 42 7.47 0.71 -5.35
N ARG A 43 8.03 0.75 -6.56
CA ARG A 43 9.17 1.57 -6.93
C ARG A 43 8.68 2.71 -7.82
N TYR A 44 8.81 3.95 -7.37
CA TYR A 44 8.26 5.12 -8.06
C TYR A 44 9.25 6.31 -8.13
N GLY A 45 10.57 5.99 -8.08
CA GLY A 45 11.61 7.01 -8.11
C GLY A 45 11.92 7.65 -6.74
N GLN A 46 11.45 7.04 -5.63
CA GLN A 46 11.75 7.54 -4.29
C GLN A 46 13.26 7.55 -4.00
N ARG A 47 13.68 8.57 -3.23
CA ARG A 47 15.09 8.84 -2.85
C ARG A 47 15.79 7.67 -2.15
N HIS A 48 15.04 6.91 -1.38
CA HIS A 48 15.57 5.88 -0.50
C HIS A 48 15.30 4.48 -1.05
N GLU A 49 16.19 4.00 -1.91
CA GLU A 49 16.21 2.57 -2.30
C GLU A 49 16.34 1.64 -1.09
N ILE A 50 16.75 2.18 0.07
CA ILE A 50 16.86 1.41 1.30
C ILE A 50 15.52 0.82 1.74
N GLU A 51 14.40 1.53 1.52
CA GLU A 51 13.07 1.01 1.83
C GLU A 51 12.74 -0.22 1.00
N LEU A 52 13.07 -0.20 -0.30
CA LEU A 52 12.87 -1.34 -1.18
C LEU A 52 13.72 -2.54 -0.77
N ARG A 53 14.97 -2.30 -0.36
CA ARG A 53 15.83 -3.35 0.17
C ARG A 53 15.30 -3.91 1.48
N CYS A 54 14.77 -3.05 2.35
CA CYS A 54 14.11 -3.46 3.59
C CYS A 54 12.88 -4.33 3.30
N SER A 55 12.03 -3.93 2.35
CA SER A 55 10.84 -4.71 2.00
C SER A 55 11.19 -6.11 1.51
N LEU A 56 12.18 -6.24 0.63
CA LEU A 56 12.68 -7.53 0.15
C LEU A 56 13.20 -8.40 1.30
N ASN A 57 14.05 -7.82 2.16
CA ASN A 57 14.65 -8.54 3.28
C ASN A 57 13.60 -9.00 4.30
N ILE A 58 12.61 -8.17 4.60
CA ILE A 58 11.53 -8.51 5.54
C ILE A 58 10.67 -9.63 4.95
N CYS A 59 10.25 -9.53 3.70
CA CYS A 59 9.48 -10.57 3.03
C CYS A 59 10.24 -11.91 3.04
N GLN A 60 11.53 -11.89 2.76
CA GLN A 60 12.36 -13.08 2.78
C GLN A 60 12.45 -13.70 4.19
N LYS A 61 12.69 -12.86 5.21
CA LYS A 61 12.79 -13.30 6.62
C LYS A 61 11.49 -13.86 7.16
N LEU A 62 10.35 -13.28 6.76
CA LEU A 62 9.02 -13.75 7.16
C LEU A 62 8.54 -14.96 6.32
N GLY A 63 9.23 -15.29 5.24
CA GLY A 63 8.84 -16.40 4.36
C GLY A 63 7.65 -16.09 3.45
N ILE A 64 7.40 -14.81 3.13
CA ILE A 64 6.35 -14.39 2.20
C ILE A 64 6.64 -14.96 0.82
N LYS A 65 5.77 -15.83 0.31
CA LYS A 65 5.93 -16.47 -1.00
C LYS A 65 5.58 -15.55 -2.17
N TYR A 66 4.58 -14.70 -1.97
CA TYR A 66 4.02 -13.85 -3.01
C TYR A 66 4.35 -12.40 -2.73
N HIS A 67 5.52 -11.96 -3.18
CA HIS A 67 5.95 -10.56 -3.11
C HIS A 67 6.05 -10.00 -4.54
N ARG A 68 5.20 -9.03 -4.86
CA ARG A 68 5.19 -8.35 -6.16
C ARG A 68 5.77 -6.95 -6.05
N MET A 69 6.78 -6.64 -6.86
CA MET A 69 7.26 -5.28 -7.06
C MET A 69 6.57 -4.68 -8.29
N ILE A 70 5.94 -3.52 -8.12
CA ILE A 70 5.33 -2.71 -9.18
C ILE A 70 6.18 -1.46 -9.39
N ILE A 71 6.51 -1.16 -10.64
CA ILE A 71 7.37 -0.04 -11.01
C ILE A 71 6.50 1.04 -11.63
N LEU A 72 6.55 2.24 -11.04
CA LEU A 72 5.80 3.43 -11.46
C LEU A 72 6.78 4.58 -11.76
N GLU A 73 7.68 4.39 -12.72
CA GLU A 73 8.77 5.35 -13.02
C GLU A 73 8.23 6.72 -13.44
N GLU A 74 7.12 6.74 -14.17
CA GLU A 74 6.50 7.97 -14.68
C GLU A 74 6.04 8.91 -13.56
N LEU A 75 5.75 8.38 -12.36
CA LEU A 75 5.28 9.19 -11.24
C LEU A 75 6.32 10.23 -10.81
N SER A 76 7.61 9.92 -10.94
CA SER A 76 8.69 10.85 -10.60
C SER A 76 8.76 12.07 -11.52
N GLY A 77 8.34 11.92 -12.76
CA GLY A 77 8.29 13.01 -13.75
C GLY A 77 7.06 13.91 -13.64
N LEU A 78 6.02 13.48 -12.90
CA LEU A 78 4.77 14.22 -12.77
C LEU A 78 4.72 15.16 -11.56
N THR A 79 5.64 15.01 -10.60
CA THR A 79 5.60 15.77 -9.35
C THR A 79 6.99 16.26 -8.95
N GLU A 80 7.08 17.55 -8.60
CA GLU A 80 8.27 18.13 -7.99
C GLU A 80 8.12 18.12 -6.46
N ASN A 81 8.69 17.11 -5.80
CA ASN A 81 8.68 17.02 -4.33
C ASN A 81 9.99 16.46 -3.78
N ALA A 82 10.20 16.65 -2.46
CA ALA A 82 11.45 16.28 -1.80
C ALA A 82 11.69 14.77 -1.71
N LEU A 83 10.69 13.93 -1.89
CA LEU A 83 10.87 12.46 -1.93
C LEU A 83 11.48 12.00 -3.25
N MET A 84 11.26 12.72 -4.34
CA MET A 84 11.70 12.34 -5.68
C MET A 84 12.90 13.17 -6.16
N ASN A 85 12.98 14.45 -5.77
CA ASN A 85 14.08 15.32 -6.15
C ASN A 85 15.11 15.44 -5.02
N GLN A 86 16.36 14.98 -5.29
CA GLN A 86 17.46 15.02 -4.32
C GLN A 86 17.96 16.43 -3.99
N GLU A 87 17.68 17.40 -4.84
CA GLU A 87 18.09 18.79 -4.63
C GLU A 87 17.15 19.53 -3.67
N ILE A 88 15.92 19.04 -3.48
CA ILE A 88 14.94 19.63 -2.56
C ILE A 88 15.18 19.11 -1.16
N LYS A 89 15.49 19.99 -0.21
CA LYS A 89 15.60 19.61 1.21
C LYS A 89 14.23 19.24 1.76
N ILE A 90 14.16 18.12 2.50
CA ILE A 90 12.94 17.75 3.22
C ILE A 90 12.70 18.80 4.31
N SER A 91 11.59 19.53 4.22
CA SER A 91 11.17 20.54 5.19
C SER A 91 9.68 20.44 5.49
N GLN A 92 9.33 20.72 6.72
CA GLN A 92 7.95 21.05 7.11
C GLN A 92 7.85 22.57 7.08
N SER A 93 7.46 23.15 5.94
CA SER A 93 7.21 24.59 5.88
C SER A 93 5.91 24.88 6.63
N GLN A 94 5.93 25.86 7.54
CA GLN A 94 4.74 26.32 8.28
C GLN A 94 3.72 27.05 7.37
N GLU A 95 4.10 27.33 6.13
CA GLU A 95 3.27 28.07 5.15
C GLU A 95 2.54 27.18 4.14
N ALA A 96 2.87 25.85 4.07
CA ALA A 96 2.21 24.93 3.16
C ALA A 96 1.24 24.02 3.91
N ASP A 97 0.06 23.79 3.34
CA ASP A 97 -0.96 22.90 3.91
C ASP A 97 -0.46 21.46 4.11
N TYR A 98 0.59 21.05 3.38
CA TYR A 98 1.17 19.69 3.42
C TYR A 98 2.70 19.74 3.41
N PRO A 99 3.37 18.74 4.03
CA PRO A 99 4.83 18.58 3.90
C PRO A 99 5.26 18.48 2.43
N ASN A 100 6.47 18.97 2.11
CA ASN A 100 7.01 18.89 0.76
C ASN A 100 7.37 17.46 0.29
N THR A 101 7.12 16.47 1.13
CA THR A 101 7.17 15.03 0.84
C THR A 101 5.84 14.47 0.31
N PHE A 102 4.78 15.29 0.29
CA PHE A 102 3.48 14.87 -0.24
C PHE A 102 3.53 14.66 -1.74
N VAL A 103 3.15 13.47 -2.19
CA VAL A 103 2.96 13.11 -3.60
C VAL A 103 1.46 13.00 -3.85
N PRO A 104 0.83 13.98 -4.51
CA PRO A 104 -0.62 13.98 -4.72
C PRO A 104 -1.11 12.70 -5.39
N GLY A 105 -2.08 12.02 -4.78
CA GLY A 105 -2.70 10.82 -5.33
C GLY A 105 -1.85 9.55 -5.27
N ARG A 106 -0.71 9.55 -4.62
CA ARG A 106 0.17 8.38 -4.54
C ARG A 106 -0.54 7.14 -3.98
N ASN A 107 -1.25 7.29 -2.86
CA ASN A 107 -1.97 6.17 -2.25
C ASN A 107 -3.15 5.71 -3.12
N ALA A 108 -3.78 6.61 -3.89
CA ALA A 108 -4.79 6.23 -4.87
C ALA A 108 -4.23 5.29 -5.94
N LEU A 109 -3.06 5.63 -6.50
CA LEU A 109 -2.37 4.78 -7.47
C LEU A 109 -1.98 3.42 -6.87
N PHE A 110 -1.42 3.42 -5.66
CA PHE A 110 -1.02 2.18 -4.99
C PHE A 110 -2.22 1.25 -4.76
N ILE A 111 -3.33 1.80 -4.27
CA ILE A 111 -4.57 1.04 -4.06
C ILE A 111 -5.10 0.50 -5.39
N LEU A 112 -5.14 1.31 -6.44
CA LEU A 112 -5.67 0.89 -7.75
C LEU A 112 -4.83 -0.23 -8.36
N TYR A 113 -3.49 -0.10 -8.40
CA TYR A 113 -2.61 -1.15 -8.92
C TYR A 113 -2.68 -2.43 -8.06
N THR A 114 -2.81 -2.28 -6.75
CA THR A 114 -2.98 -3.44 -5.85
C THR A 114 -4.31 -4.12 -6.08
N ALA A 115 -5.39 -3.37 -6.33
CA ALA A 115 -6.71 -3.93 -6.65
C ALA A 115 -6.69 -4.72 -7.96
N ILE A 116 -5.98 -4.22 -9.00
CA ILE A 116 -5.78 -4.95 -10.25
C ILE A 116 -5.05 -6.28 -10.00
N TYR A 117 -3.99 -6.25 -9.20
CA TYR A 117 -3.27 -7.46 -8.82
C TYR A 117 -4.16 -8.42 -8.02
N ALA A 118 -4.89 -7.92 -7.02
CA ALA A 118 -5.79 -8.69 -6.18
C ALA A 118 -6.91 -9.35 -7.00
N TYR A 119 -7.47 -8.62 -7.98
CA TYR A 119 -8.46 -9.14 -8.93
C TYR A 119 -7.93 -10.37 -9.67
N GLN A 120 -6.71 -10.31 -10.21
CA GLN A 120 -6.09 -11.43 -10.93
C GLN A 120 -5.81 -12.64 -10.03
N MET A 121 -5.62 -12.40 -8.73
CA MET A 121 -5.36 -13.46 -7.75
C MET A 121 -6.64 -13.96 -7.05
N ASN A 122 -7.83 -13.43 -7.39
CA ASN A 122 -9.10 -13.69 -6.71
C ASN A 122 -9.06 -13.36 -5.21
N ILE A 123 -8.37 -12.29 -4.84
CA ILE A 123 -8.24 -11.79 -3.46
C ILE A 123 -9.09 -10.53 -3.33
N THR A 124 -9.91 -10.46 -2.28
CA THR A 124 -10.80 -9.31 -2.05
C THR A 124 -10.35 -8.40 -0.90
N ASN A 125 -9.46 -8.86 -0.03
CA ASN A 125 -8.97 -8.07 1.09
C ASN A 125 -7.67 -7.35 0.70
N ILE A 126 -7.68 -6.02 0.78
CA ILE A 126 -6.53 -5.14 0.54
C ILE A 126 -6.22 -4.42 1.85
N ILE A 127 -4.97 -4.46 2.28
CA ILE A 127 -4.52 -3.85 3.53
C ILE A 127 -3.49 -2.78 3.23
N ILE A 128 -3.68 -1.60 3.81
CA ILE A 128 -2.76 -0.47 3.67
C ILE A 128 -2.48 0.15 5.04
N GLY A 129 -1.20 0.40 5.32
CA GLY A 129 -0.73 1.00 6.57
C GLY A 129 -0.81 2.52 6.53
N VAL A 130 -2.02 3.06 6.40
CA VAL A 130 -2.30 4.49 6.57
C VAL A 130 -3.12 4.69 7.83
N SER A 131 -2.85 5.77 8.55
CA SER A 131 -3.59 6.16 9.74
C SER A 131 -4.11 7.58 9.61
N GLN A 132 -5.34 7.80 10.04
CA GLN A 132 -5.91 9.13 10.12
C GLN A 132 -5.23 9.98 11.21
N ALA A 133 -4.64 9.32 12.21
CA ALA A 133 -3.88 9.96 13.28
C ALA A 133 -2.45 10.32 12.86
N ASP A 134 -2.06 9.97 11.63
CA ASP A 134 -0.73 10.29 11.13
C ASP A 134 -0.57 11.81 11.05
N TYR A 135 0.41 12.34 11.77
CA TYR A 135 0.72 13.78 11.84
C TYR A 135 1.04 14.42 10.47
N SER A 136 1.24 13.61 9.44
CA SER A 136 1.45 14.08 8.07
C SER A 136 0.23 14.78 7.46
N GLY A 137 -0.99 14.46 7.95
CA GLY A 137 -2.23 15.09 7.49
C GLY A 137 -2.58 14.84 6.02
N TYR A 138 -1.96 13.86 5.37
CA TYR A 138 -2.15 13.62 3.94
C TYR A 138 -3.62 13.31 3.63
N PRO A 139 -4.22 13.98 2.61
CA PRO A 139 -5.62 13.78 2.26
C PRO A 139 -5.94 12.34 1.87
N ASP A 140 -5.00 11.65 1.24
CA ASP A 140 -5.13 10.26 0.77
C ASP A 140 -4.83 9.19 1.84
N CYS A 141 -4.73 9.61 3.14
CA CYS A 141 -4.74 8.75 4.31
C CYS A 141 -6.07 8.80 5.10
N ARG A 142 -6.96 9.73 4.75
CA ARG A 142 -8.20 9.97 5.49
C ARG A 142 -9.25 8.89 5.22
N GLU A 143 -10.06 8.58 6.23
CA GLU A 143 -11.14 7.58 6.13
C GLU A 143 -12.10 7.86 4.95
N GLY A 144 -12.48 9.12 4.75
CA GLY A 144 -13.35 9.52 3.65
C GLY A 144 -12.77 9.19 2.27
N PHE A 145 -11.45 9.36 2.08
CA PHE A 145 -10.76 8.94 0.88
C PHE A 145 -10.77 7.42 0.72
N ILE A 146 -10.43 6.67 1.77
CA ILE A 146 -10.39 5.19 1.74
C ILE A 146 -11.77 4.63 1.37
N ARG A 147 -12.84 5.13 1.96
CA ARG A 147 -14.21 4.73 1.59
C ARG A 147 -14.55 5.03 0.13
N SER A 148 -14.18 6.23 -0.35
CA SER A 148 -14.45 6.66 -1.72
C SER A 148 -13.70 5.81 -2.74
N ILE A 149 -12.39 5.57 -2.54
CA ILE A 149 -11.59 4.75 -3.45
C ILE A 149 -12.06 3.28 -3.42
N ASN A 150 -12.43 2.74 -2.26
CA ASN A 150 -12.98 1.39 -2.14
C ASN A 150 -14.26 1.24 -2.98
N THR A 151 -15.17 2.21 -2.90
CA THR A 151 -16.37 2.23 -3.72
C THR A 151 -16.02 2.30 -5.21
N SER A 152 -15.08 3.18 -5.56
CA SER A 152 -14.67 3.38 -6.96
C SER A 152 -14.05 2.14 -7.59
N ILE A 153 -13.15 1.45 -6.90
CA ILE A 153 -12.54 0.21 -7.42
C ILE A 153 -13.56 -0.93 -7.52
N ASN A 154 -14.51 -1.01 -6.58
CA ASN A 154 -15.57 -2.01 -6.62
C ASN A 154 -16.47 -1.82 -7.84
N LEU A 155 -16.87 -0.59 -8.13
CA LEU A 155 -17.63 -0.24 -9.32
C LEU A 155 -16.83 -0.46 -10.62
N ALA A 156 -15.56 -0.08 -10.61
CA ALA A 156 -14.71 -0.18 -11.80
C ALA A 156 -14.38 -1.62 -12.21
N MET A 157 -14.36 -2.55 -11.26
CA MET A 157 -13.93 -3.93 -11.49
C MET A 157 -15.03 -4.96 -11.26
N ASP A 158 -16.27 -4.50 -10.96
CA ASP A 158 -17.41 -5.37 -10.60
C ASP A 158 -17.03 -6.44 -9.56
N GLN A 159 -16.35 -6.00 -8.47
CA GLN A 159 -15.81 -6.86 -7.44
C GLN A 159 -16.07 -6.26 -6.05
N ALA A 160 -16.15 -7.12 -5.03
CA ALA A 160 -16.39 -6.71 -3.64
C ALA A 160 -15.07 -6.65 -2.84
N PHE A 161 -14.19 -5.71 -3.20
CA PHE A 161 -12.99 -5.46 -2.41
C PHE A 161 -13.31 -4.80 -1.07
N THR A 162 -12.53 -5.14 -0.05
CA THR A 162 -12.51 -4.48 1.24
C THR A 162 -11.13 -3.94 1.51
N ILE A 163 -11.00 -2.61 1.61
CA ILE A 163 -9.76 -1.95 2.02
C ILE A 163 -9.75 -1.83 3.54
N GLN A 164 -8.71 -2.35 4.17
CA GLN A 164 -8.51 -2.33 5.61
C GLN A 164 -7.34 -1.41 5.97
N THR A 165 -7.53 -0.59 7.00
CA THR A 165 -6.52 0.33 7.55
C THR A 165 -6.40 0.04 9.05
N PRO A 166 -5.62 -0.98 9.45
CA PRO A 166 -5.64 -1.50 10.82
C PRO A 166 -4.88 -0.65 11.84
N LEU A 167 -4.32 0.52 11.48
CA LEU A 167 -3.54 1.41 12.35
C LEU A 167 -4.35 2.58 12.89
#